data_d62f11f1dfdb43551911ddb602f36f91
#
_entry.id   d62f11f1dfdb43551911ddb602f36f91
#
_cell.length_a   1.000
_cell.length_b   1.000
_cell.length_c   1.000
_cell.angle_alpha   90.00
_cell.angle_beta   90.00
_cell.angle_gamma   90.00
#
_symmetry.space_group_name_H-M   'P 1'
#
loop_
_entity.id
_entity.type
_entity.pdbx_description
1 polymer ?
#
loop_
_entity_poly.entity_id
_entity_poly.type
_entity_poly.pdbx_seq_one_letter_code
_entity_poly.pdbx_strand_id
1 'polypeptide(L)'
;MASNLSALDRLRKAANLEPVKKEVTLSDGSVFEMYVTPLTMAERERAQRQAKSDDANAFALQLLLAKAQDQTGRTLFNAGEIDVLKNEVKDSDLQSLMLAVINDEEDSIDPKN
;
A
#
# COMPACT_ATOMS: atom_id res chain seq x y z
N MET A 1 -24.22 9.55 28.24
CA MET A 1 -23.89 9.62 27.96
C MET A 1 -23.58 9.48 27.12
N ALA A 2 -23.71 9.44 27.03
CA ALA A 2 -23.51 9.08 26.32
C ALA A 2 -22.89 9.32 25.36
N SER A 3 -23.06 9.71 24.94
CA SER A 3 -22.29 10.10 24.02
C SER A 3 -20.97 9.80 24.19
N ASN A 4 -20.72 9.02 24.95
CA ASN A 4 -19.47 8.82 25.25
C ASN A 4 -18.87 7.77 24.54
N LEU A 5 -18.46 8.02 23.34
CA LEU A 5 -17.65 7.10 22.63
C LEU A 5 -16.33 7.00 23.35
N SER A 6 -15.86 5.80 23.57
CA SER A 6 -14.54 5.61 24.11
C SER A 6 -13.53 6.09 23.08
N ALA A 7 -12.29 6.25 23.52
CA ALA A 7 -11.23 6.63 22.61
C ALA A 7 -11.09 5.58 21.49
N LEU A 8 -11.21 4.32 21.83
CA LEU A 8 -11.11 3.26 20.83
C LEU A 8 -12.23 3.37 19.81
N ASP A 9 -13.44 3.61 20.26
CA ASP A 9 -14.57 3.74 19.34
C ASP A 9 -14.37 4.92 18.39
N ARG A 10 -13.80 5.99 18.89
CA ARG A 10 -13.54 7.14 18.04
C ARG A 10 -12.52 6.82 16.97
N LEU A 11 -11.49 6.05 17.31
CA LEU A 11 -10.49 5.65 16.34
C LEU A 11 -11.07 4.71 15.29
N ARG A 12 -11.91 3.77 15.72
CA ARG A 12 -12.55 2.87 14.77
C ARG A 12 -13.45 3.62 13.81
N LYS A 13 -14.15 4.61 14.33
CA LYS A 13 -15.05 5.39 13.51
C LYS A 13 -14.28 6.24 12.50
N ALA A 14 -13.11 6.74 12.88
CA ALA A 14 -12.28 7.50 11.97
C ALA A 14 -11.60 6.61 10.94
N ALA A 15 -11.43 5.35 11.24
CA ALA A 15 -10.74 4.45 10.33
C ALA A 15 -11.62 4.13 9.15
N ASN A 16 -11.24 4.60 8.01
CA ASN A 16 -11.93 4.27 6.78
C ASN A 16 -11.01 3.34 6.02
N LEU A 17 -11.28 2.05 6.11
CA LEU A 17 -10.41 1.05 5.53
C LEU A 17 -10.86 0.58 4.16
N GLU A 18 -11.69 1.39 3.51
CA GLU A 18 -12.12 1.05 2.16
C GLU A 18 -10.99 1.21 1.17
N PRO A 19 -10.97 0.39 0.13
CA PRO A 19 -9.91 0.50 -0.87
C PRO A 19 -9.91 1.85 -1.57
N VAL A 20 -8.72 2.37 -1.80
CA VAL A 20 -8.52 3.62 -2.50
C VAL A 20 -7.84 3.31 -3.82
N LYS A 21 -8.36 3.84 -4.90
CA LYS A 21 -7.76 3.67 -6.20
C LYS A 21 -6.50 4.49 -6.30
N LYS A 22 -5.41 3.87 -6.70
CA LYS A 22 -4.15 4.55 -6.93
C LYS A 22 -3.78 4.41 -8.39
N GLU A 23 -3.35 5.50 -8.99
CA GLU A 23 -2.90 5.49 -10.38
C GLU A 23 -1.44 5.88 -10.40
N VAL A 24 -0.61 5.02 -10.94
CA VAL A 24 0.83 5.24 -10.98
C VAL A 24 1.24 5.32 -12.44
N THR A 25 1.86 6.42 -12.82
CA THR A 25 2.36 6.56 -14.18
C THR A 25 3.70 5.85 -14.26
N LEU A 26 3.78 4.88 -15.17
CA LEU A 26 5.00 4.11 -15.34
C LEU A 26 5.95 4.81 -16.29
N SER A 27 7.17 4.32 -16.35
CA SER A 27 8.22 4.95 -17.14
C SER A 27 7.93 4.99 -18.63
N ASP A 28 7.05 4.10 -19.11
CA ASP A 28 6.69 4.12 -20.53
C ASP A 28 5.48 5.01 -20.82
N GLY A 29 5.01 5.74 -19.81
CA GLY A 29 3.88 6.64 -19.98
C GLY A 29 2.52 6.02 -19.72
N SER A 30 2.45 4.71 -19.55
CA SER A 30 1.17 4.07 -19.26
C SER A 30 0.82 4.28 -17.80
N VAL A 31 -0.46 4.10 -17.48
CA VAL A 31 -0.94 4.27 -16.12
C VAL A 31 -1.28 2.90 -15.57
N PHE A 32 -0.71 2.58 -14.42
CA PHE A 32 -0.97 1.33 -13.72
C PHE A 32 -1.97 1.63 -12.60
N GLU A 33 -3.09 0.96 -12.62
CA GLU A 33 -4.12 1.16 -11.60
C GLU A 33 -4.10 0.03 -10.60
N MET A 34 -4.25 0.38 -9.33
CA MET A 34 -4.41 -0.63 -8.30
C MET A 34 -5.27 -0.04 -7.21
N TYR A 35 -5.81 -0.91 -6.38
CA TYR A 35 -6.62 -0.51 -5.24
C TYR A 35 -5.88 -0.94 -3.98
N VAL A 36 -5.81 -0.05 -3.01
CA VAL A 36 -5.04 -0.27 -1.79
C VAL A 36 -5.89 0.13 -0.61
N THR A 37 -6.04 -0.76 0.36
CA THR A 37 -6.70 -0.38 1.60
C THR A 37 -5.68 0.30 2.50
N PRO A 38 -6.11 1.24 3.34
CA PRO A 38 -5.18 1.90 4.26
C PRO A 38 -4.46 0.91 5.16
N LEU A 39 -3.25 1.22 5.50
CA LEU A 39 -2.38 0.32 6.22
C LEU A 39 -2.71 0.29 7.70
N THR A 40 -2.82 -0.89 8.27
CA THR A 40 -2.95 -1.06 9.70
C THR A 40 -1.60 -1.44 10.30
N MET A 41 -1.48 -1.27 11.62
CA MET A 41 -0.24 -1.65 12.30
C MET A 41 0.04 -3.14 12.16
N ALA A 42 -1.00 -3.97 12.23
CA ALA A 42 -0.83 -5.41 12.11
C ALA A 42 -0.27 -5.80 10.75
N GLU A 43 -0.74 -5.13 9.71
CA GLU A 43 -0.25 -5.39 8.36
C GLU A 43 1.22 -4.97 8.22
N ARG A 44 1.57 -3.84 8.83
CA ARG A 44 2.94 -3.38 8.79
C ARG A 44 3.86 -4.36 9.51
N GLU A 45 3.45 -4.83 10.67
CA GLU A 45 4.25 -5.77 11.43
C GLU A 45 4.41 -7.08 10.68
N ARG A 46 3.36 -7.55 10.03
CA ARG A 46 3.44 -8.77 9.26
C ARG A 46 4.42 -8.63 8.10
N ALA A 47 4.37 -7.48 7.42
CA ALA A 47 5.27 -7.25 6.30
C ALA A 47 6.71 -7.20 6.77
N GLN A 48 6.96 -6.61 7.93
CA GLN A 48 8.32 -6.57 8.47
C GLN A 48 8.83 -7.95 8.81
N ARG A 49 7.97 -8.81 9.35
CA ARG A 49 8.37 -10.17 9.65
C ARG A 49 8.64 -10.96 8.38
N GLN A 50 7.84 -10.77 7.37
CA GLN A 50 8.02 -11.48 6.11
C GLN A 50 9.25 -11.01 5.35
N ALA A 51 9.62 -9.75 5.53
CA ALA A 51 10.80 -9.24 4.88
C ALA A 51 12.08 -9.87 5.43
N LYS A 52 12.06 -10.27 6.69
CA LYS A 52 13.21 -10.93 7.32
C LYS A 52 14.47 -10.11 7.21
N SER A 53 14.34 -8.79 7.22
CA SER A 53 15.45 -7.90 7.01
C SER A 53 15.03 -6.52 7.44
N ASP A 54 15.99 -5.70 7.83
CA ASP A 54 15.73 -4.31 8.16
C ASP A 54 15.74 -3.43 6.92
N ASP A 55 15.94 -4.01 5.76
CA ASP A 55 16.00 -3.25 4.52
C ASP A 55 14.63 -2.69 4.20
N ALA A 56 14.56 -1.38 4.02
CA ALA A 56 13.30 -0.71 3.71
C ALA A 56 12.68 -1.19 2.40
N ASN A 57 13.51 -1.54 1.44
CA ASN A 57 12.99 -2.04 0.16
C ASN A 57 12.34 -3.42 0.32
N ALA A 58 12.92 -4.28 1.15
CA ALA A 58 12.34 -5.59 1.38
C ALA A 58 10.99 -5.46 2.07
N PHE A 59 10.90 -4.56 3.03
CA PHE A 59 9.65 -4.29 3.73
C PHE A 59 8.60 -3.74 2.76
N ALA A 60 8.99 -2.74 1.96
CA ALA A 60 8.05 -2.11 1.03
C ALA A 60 7.55 -3.08 -0.01
N LEU A 61 8.41 -4.00 -0.45
CA LEU A 61 8.01 -5.00 -1.42
C LEU A 61 6.98 -5.96 -0.82
N GLN A 62 7.16 -6.35 0.44
CA GLN A 62 6.17 -7.20 1.09
C GLN A 62 4.83 -6.49 1.22
N LEU A 63 4.84 -5.19 1.49
CA LEU A 63 3.60 -4.42 1.53
C LEU A 63 2.94 -4.38 0.16
N LEU A 64 3.72 -4.21 -0.89
CA LEU A 64 3.16 -4.20 -2.24
C LEU A 64 2.44 -5.52 -2.52
N LEU A 65 3.08 -6.64 -2.19
CA LEU A 65 2.48 -7.94 -2.42
C LEU A 65 1.19 -8.13 -1.63
N ALA A 66 1.17 -7.62 -0.42
CA ALA A 66 0.02 -7.84 0.45
C ALA A 66 -1.14 -6.90 0.16
N LYS A 67 -0.83 -5.68 -0.27
CA LYS A 67 -1.85 -4.63 -0.31
C LYS A 67 -2.33 -4.26 -1.69
N ALA A 68 -1.53 -4.44 -2.73
CA ALA A 68 -1.96 -4.05 -4.08
C ALA A 68 -2.98 -5.05 -4.60
N GLN A 69 -4.16 -4.57 -4.94
CA GLN A 69 -5.22 -5.46 -5.38
C GLN A 69 -6.00 -4.83 -6.52
N ASP A 70 -6.80 -5.66 -7.19
CA ASP A 70 -7.63 -5.17 -8.26
C ASP A 70 -8.97 -4.69 -7.67
N GLN A 71 -9.88 -4.29 -8.55
CA GLN A 71 -11.17 -3.77 -8.15
C GLN A 71 -12.00 -4.77 -7.36
N THR A 72 -11.73 -6.07 -7.52
CA THR A 72 -12.49 -7.11 -6.85
C THR A 72 -11.88 -7.53 -5.53
N GLY A 73 -10.72 -6.98 -5.18
CA GLY A 73 -10.03 -7.32 -3.94
C GLY A 73 -9.01 -8.42 -4.06
N ARG A 74 -8.74 -8.90 -5.27
CA ARG A 74 -7.71 -9.91 -5.46
C ARG A 74 -6.36 -9.25 -5.55
N THR A 75 -5.37 -9.85 -4.90
CA THR A 75 -4.01 -9.30 -4.97
C THR A 75 -3.50 -9.36 -6.39
N LEU A 76 -2.76 -8.33 -6.79
CA LEU A 76 -2.21 -8.26 -8.13
C LEU A 76 -0.93 -9.04 -8.27
N PHE A 77 -0.19 -9.21 -7.18
CA PHE A 77 1.10 -9.89 -7.20
C PHE A 77 1.12 -10.94 -6.11
N ASN A 78 1.96 -11.94 -6.26
CA ASN A 78 2.11 -12.96 -5.23
C ASN A 78 3.58 -13.20 -4.95
N ALA A 79 3.85 -13.96 -3.89
CA ALA A 79 5.23 -14.16 -3.43
C ALA A 79 6.09 -14.85 -4.48
N GLY A 80 5.48 -15.65 -5.34
CA GLY A 80 6.24 -16.31 -6.37
C GLY A 80 6.75 -15.37 -7.46
N GLU A 81 6.27 -14.12 -7.46
CA GLU A 81 6.67 -13.15 -8.48
C GLU A 81 7.73 -12.19 -7.98
N ILE A 82 8.23 -12.36 -6.76
CA ILE A 82 9.21 -11.44 -6.20
C ILE A 82 10.44 -11.30 -7.08
N ASP A 83 10.96 -12.42 -7.56
CA ASP A 83 12.17 -12.37 -8.38
C ASP A 83 11.93 -11.64 -9.69
N VAL A 84 10.78 -11.81 -10.29
CA VAL A 84 10.44 -11.10 -11.51
C VAL A 84 10.34 -9.59 -11.23
N LEU A 85 9.71 -9.23 -10.13
CA LEU A 85 9.60 -7.81 -9.78
C LEU A 85 10.97 -7.19 -9.54
N LYS A 86 11.88 -7.94 -8.93
CA LYS A 86 13.19 -7.40 -8.63
C LYS A 86 14.12 -7.35 -9.83
N ASN A 87 13.94 -8.25 -10.77
CA ASN A 87 14.91 -8.39 -11.87
C ASN A 87 14.40 -7.96 -13.24
N GLU A 88 13.09 -7.87 -13.42
CA GLU A 88 12.53 -7.59 -14.73
C GLU A 88 11.66 -6.35 -14.80
N VAL A 89 11.56 -5.61 -13.70
CA VAL A 89 10.79 -4.37 -13.64
C VAL A 89 11.77 -3.25 -13.33
N LYS A 90 11.61 -2.11 -13.98
CA LYS A 90 12.49 -0.98 -13.70
C LYS A 90 12.38 -0.58 -12.26
N ASP A 91 13.52 -0.31 -11.65
CA ASP A 91 13.55 0.09 -10.26
C ASP A 91 12.66 1.32 -10.01
N SER A 92 12.70 2.30 -10.89
CA SER A 92 11.90 3.51 -10.69
C SER A 92 10.41 3.19 -10.68
N ASP A 93 9.97 2.27 -11.53
CA ASP A 93 8.57 1.88 -11.55
C ASP A 93 8.18 1.12 -10.30
N LEU A 94 9.05 0.21 -9.87
CA LEU A 94 8.79 -0.55 -8.66
C LEU A 94 8.74 0.37 -7.44
N GLN A 95 9.66 1.33 -7.36
CA GLN A 95 9.65 2.31 -6.27
C GLN A 95 8.35 3.11 -6.26
N SER A 96 7.87 3.51 -7.43
CA SER A 96 6.63 4.27 -7.52
C SER A 96 5.44 3.45 -7.01
N LEU A 97 5.40 2.17 -7.36
CA LEU A 97 4.32 1.30 -6.88
C LEU A 97 4.39 1.12 -5.37
N MET A 98 5.60 0.91 -4.84
CA MET A 98 5.76 0.72 -3.40
C MET A 98 5.37 1.98 -2.63
N LEU A 99 5.74 3.15 -3.15
CA LEU A 99 5.38 4.40 -2.49
C LEU A 99 3.87 4.61 -2.52
N ALA A 100 3.21 4.25 -3.60
CA ALA A 100 1.77 4.40 -3.70
C ALA A 100 1.05 3.52 -2.67
N VAL A 101 1.61 2.36 -2.36
CA VAL A 101 1.01 1.48 -1.36
C VAL A 101 1.21 2.03 0.06
N ILE A 102 2.40 2.56 0.34
CA ILE A 102 2.72 3.04 1.67
C ILE A 102 2.02 4.35 1.99
N ASN A 103 1.89 5.20 0.98
CA ASN A 103 1.31 6.51 1.17
C ASN A 103 -0.20 6.37 1.17
N ASP A 104 -0.84 6.42 2.32
CA ASP A 104 -2.28 6.25 2.36
C ASP A 104 -3.02 7.56 2.30
N GLU A 105 -2.36 8.67 2.02
CA GLU A 105 -3.04 9.90 1.79
C GLU A 105 -3.56 9.94 0.41
N GLU A 106 -4.60 10.66 0.21
CA GLU A 106 -5.08 10.86 -1.09
C GLU A 106 -4.17 11.70 -1.83
N ASP A 107 -4.03 11.38 -3.04
CA ASP A 107 -3.09 12.05 -3.77
C ASP A 107 -3.36 13.41 -3.99
N SER A 108 -4.35 13.87 -3.61
CA SER A 108 -4.57 15.13 -3.84
C SER A 108 -3.91 15.98 -2.99
N ILE A 109 -3.18 15.97 -2.46
CA ILE A 109 -2.70 16.73 -1.61
C ILE A 109 -2.34 17.93 -1.87
N ASP A 110 -2.51 18.64 -1.71
CA ASP A 110 -2.32 19.65 -1.83
C ASP A 110 -1.39 20.26 -1.60
N PRO A 111 -1.08 20.73 -1.91
CA PRO A 111 -0.20 21.17 -1.85
C PRO A 111 -0.02 22.34 -1.34
N LYS A 112 -0.14 22.88 -1.01
CA LYS A 112 0.10 23.70 -0.54
C LYS A 112 0.53 23.88 -0.17
N ASN A 113 0.56 23.90 -0.12
CA ASN A 113 0.90 23.96 0.13
C ASN A 113 1.11 24.12 0.18
#